data_99adea7615a36b7f4261c86b61ef4aea
#
_entry.id   99adea7615a36b7f4261c86b61ef4aea
#
_cell.length_a   1.000
_cell.length_b   1.000
_cell.length_c   1.000
_cell.angle_alpha   90.00
_cell.angle_beta   90.00
_cell.angle_gamma   90.00
#
_symmetry.space_group_name_H-M   'P 1'
#
loop_
_entity.id
_entity.type
_entity.pdbx_description
1 polymer ?
#
loop_
_entity_poly.entity_id
_entity_poly.type
_entity_poly.pdbx_seq_one_letter_code
_entity_poly.pdbx_strand_id
1 'polypeptide(L)'
;FLALLLTSCSGAGNAPAVTSDDQTTPPETETETTALSDNVPKLDFGGAEFRTIEQSSTKYSFYSAEATGDIISDTIYERNSKIEERFNVTFAPTISEWYTDISSHVKQSVMAGADDYDLVFGQIFDTSTLAMNGMCLNWNILPHMDLTKPWYTANIQKASIGDKLFMIESDLSTSYTDQTWMIVYNQ
;
A
#
# COMPACT_ATOMS: atom_id res chain seq x y z
N PHE A 1 23.07 -35.04 31.36
CA PHE A 1 23.62 -36.38 31.06
C PHE A 1 22.54 -37.24 30.41
N LEU A 2 22.54 -37.38 29.11
CA LEU A 2 22.16 -38.63 28.43
C LEU A 2 22.63 -38.54 26.96
N ALA A 3 23.66 -39.32 26.65
CA ALA A 3 24.18 -39.52 25.31
C ALA A 3 23.34 -40.63 24.63
N LEU A 4 22.89 -40.39 23.42
CA LEU A 4 22.31 -41.41 22.55
C LEU A 4 23.20 -41.61 21.32
N LEU A 5 23.86 -42.79 21.33
CA LEU A 5 24.63 -43.31 20.22
C LEU A 5 23.70 -43.84 19.13
N LEU A 6 23.83 -43.36 17.92
CA LEU A 6 23.21 -43.94 16.74
C LEU A 6 24.23 -44.78 15.97
N THR A 7 24.02 -46.06 15.98
CA THR A 7 24.79 -47.06 15.22
C THR A 7 24.43 -47.01 13.75
N SER A 8 25.44 -46.85 12.91
CA SER A 8 25.39 -46.99 11.46
C SER A 8 25.27 -48.46 11.07
N CYS A 9 24.32 -48.78 10.20
CA CYS A 9 24.26 -50.09 9.55
C CYS A 9 24.66 -49.91 8.10
N SER A 10 25.82 -50.40 7.74
CA SER A 10 26.31 -50.49 6.35
C SER A 10 25.72 -51.72 5.68
N GLY A 11 24.97 -51.52 4.63
CA GLY A 11 24.52 -52.54 3.71
C GLY A 11 25.02 -52.24 2.30
N ALA A 12 25.96 -53.05 1.83
CA ALA A 12 26.45 -53.00 0.44
C ALA A 12 25.44 -53.65 -0.49
N GLY A 13 24.95 -52.90 -1.45
CA GLY A 13 24.14 -53.40 -2.56
C GLY A 13 24.58 -52.72 -3.85
N ASN A 14 25.16 -53.48 -4.78
CA ASN A 14 25.48 -53.06 -6.13
C ASN A 14 24.22 -52.64 -6.88
N ALA A 15 24.21 -51.44 -7.40
CA ALA A 15 23.28 -51.03 -8.46
C ALA A 15 24.04 -50.45 -9.65
N PRO A 16 23.61 -50.68 -10.89
CA PRO A 16 24.36 -50.30 -12.09
C PRO A 16 24.34 -48.79 -12.32
N ALA A 17 25.41 -48.32 -12.92
CA ALA A 17 25.60 -46.93 -13.34
C ALA A 17 24.50 -46.51 -14.33
N VAL A 18 23.72 -45.50 -13.94
CA VAL A 18 22.85 -44.75 -14.85
C VAL A 18 23.62 -43.54 -15.33
N THR A 19 23.84 -43.48 -16.62
CA THR A 19 24.40 -42.33 -17.36
C THR A 19 23.58 -41.09 -17.08
N SER A 20 24.24 -40.01 -16.69
CA SER A 20 23.72 -38.70 -16.52
C SER A 20 23.17 -38.17 -17.84
N ASP A 21 21.84 -38.11 -17.96
CA ASP A 21 21.20 -37.35 -19.02
C ASP A 21 21.16 -35.86 -18.61
N ASP A 22 21.53 -35.11 -19.60
CA ASP A 22 21.59 -33.66 -19.72
C ASP A 22 20.31 -33.00 -19.17
N GLN A 23 20.37 -32.40 -17.97
CA GLN A 23 19.32 -31.52 -17.50
C GLN A 23 19.40 -30.21 -18.24
N THR A 24 18.74 -30.16 -19.39
CA THR A 24 18.38 -28.90 -20.04
C THR A 24 17.42 -28.15 -19.13
N THR A 25 17.93 -27.17 -18.38
CA THR A 25 17.13 -26.19 -17.67
C THR A 25 16.23 -25.50 -18.70
N PRO A 26 14.90 -25.50 -18.51
CA PRO A 26 14.02 -24.70 -19.37
C PRO A 26 14.47 -23.24 -19.32
N PRO A 27 14.48 -22.52 -20.45
CA PRO A 27 14.76 -21.09 -20.39
C PRO A 27 13.73 -20.41 -19.50
N GLU A 28 14.20 -19.74 -18.46
CA GLU A 28 13.36 -18.77 -17.73
C GLU A 28 12.87 -17.77 -18.78
N THR A 29 11.61 -17.88 -19.13
CA THR A 29 10.93 -16.85 -19.88
C THR A 29 10.81 -15.68 -18.94
N GLU A 30 11.73 -14.73 -19.02
CA GLU A 30 11.55 -13.39 -18.43
C GLU A 30 10.26 -12.85 -19.05
N THR A 31 9.17 -12.97 -18.31
CA THR A 31 7.96 -12.27 -18.64
C THR A 31 8.29 -10.79 -18.40
N GLU A 32 8.60 -10.07 -19.46
CA GLU A 32 8.64 -8.60 -19.41
C GLU A 32 7.29 -8.14 -18.87
N THR A 33 7.25 -7.89 -17.58
CA THR A 33 6.10 -7.23 -16.96
C THR A 33 6.11 -5.81 -17.50
N THR A 34 5.36 -5.58 -18.58
CA THR A 34 5.15 -4.23 -19.10
C THR A 34 4.59 -3.38 -17.95
N ALA A 35 5.41 -2.54 -17.38
CA ALA A 35 5.01 -1.67 -16.29
C ALA A 35 3.80 -0.84 -16.75
N LEU A 36 2.69 -0.96 -16.03
CA LEU A 36 1.48 -0.21 -16.34
C LEU A 36 1.77 1.28 -16.16
N SER A 37 1.56 2.06 -17.23
CA SER A 37 1.70 3.51 -17.17
C SER A 37 0.61 4.13 -16.31
N ASP A 38 0.99 5.04 -15.44
CA ASP A 38 0.05 5.88 -14.68
C ASP A 38 -0.53 7.03 -15.51
N ASN A 39 0.06 7.31 -16.68
CA ASN A 39 -0.31 8.40 -17.59
C ASN A 39 -0.22 9.80 -16.97
N VAL A 40 0.50 9.95 -15.84
CA VAL A 40 0.72 11.24 -15.21
C VAL A 40 1.85 11.97 -15.93
N PRO A 41 1.65 13.23 -16.37
CA PRO A 41 2.69 13.98 -17.04
C PRO A 41 3.86 14.28 -16.12
N LYS A 42 4.97 14.69 -16.69
CA LYS A 42 6.11 15.18 -15.91
C LYS A 42 5.73 16.56 -15.34
N LEU A 43 5.62 16.61 -14.01
CA LEU A 43 5.32 17.81 -13.25
C LEU A 43 6.47 18.09 -12.28
N ASP A 44 6.66 19.36 -11.92
CA ASP A 44 7.61 19.79 -10.91
C ASP A 44 6.88 20.77 -9.97
N PHE A 45 6.80 20.41 -8.70
CA PHE A 45 6.10 21.22 -7.69
C PHE A 45 7.07 22.11 -6.86
N GLY A 46 8.35 22.18 -7.25
CA GLY A 46 9.29 23.15 -6.68
C GLY A 46 9.66 22.90 -5.22
N GLY A 47 9.59 21.66 -4.75
CA GLY A 47 9.87 21.32 -3.36
C GLY A 47 8.69 21.60 -2.41
N ALA A 48 7.47 21.72 -2.94
CA ALA A 48 6.28 21.91 -2.11
C ALA A 48 6.07 20.73 -1.16
N GLU A 49 5.55 21.00 0.03
CA GLU A 49 5.11 19.95 0.95
C GLU A 49 3.77 19.36 0.50
N PHE A 50 3.69 18.01 0.50
CA PHE A 50 2.45 17.28 0.35
C PHE A 50 2.06 16.74 1.72
N ARG A 51 1.06 17.38 2.32
CA ARG A 51 0.69 17.21 3.73
C ARG A 51 -0.38 16.13 3.87
N THR A 52 -0.07 15.11 4.65
CA THR A 52 -1.00 14.01 4.90
C THR A 52 -1.34 13.89 6.37
N ILE A 53 -2.48 13.27 6.67
CA ILE A 53 -2.81 12.81 8.01
C ILE A 53 -3.22 11.36 7.98
N GLU A 54 -2.63 10.55 8.86
CA GLU A 54 -2.85 9.12 8.96
C GLU A 54 -2.81 8.64 10.41
N GLN A 55 -3.29 7.43 10.65
CA GLN A 55 -3.33 6.82 11.97
C GLN A 55 -2.03 6.07 12.29
N SER A 56 -1.53 6.19 13.52
CA SER A 56 -0.30 5.52 13.97
C SER A 56 -0.40 3.99 13.99
N SER A 57 -1.59 3.43 14.17
CA SER A 57 -1.79 1.97 14.19
C SER A 57 -1.69 1.32 12.81
N THR A 58 -1.78 2.11 11.75
CA THR A 58 -1.57 1.67 10.38
C THR A 58 -0.14 1.97 9.90
N LYS A 59 0.82 1.76 10.77
CA LYS A 59 2.24 2.15 10.63
C LYS A 59 2.93 1.78 9.32
N TYR A 60 2.31 0.96 8.49
CA TYR A 60 2.82 0.57 7.19
C TYR A 60 1.91 1.02 6.03
N SER A 61 0.92 1.89 6.30
CA SER A 61 -0.09 2.18 5.30
C SER A 61 0.39 3.11 4.20
N PHE A 62 1.02 4.22 4.55
CA PHE A 62 1.41 5.21 3.57
C PHE A 62 2.85 5.69 3.72
N TYR A 63 3.33 5.98 4.93
CA TYR A 63 4.62 6.65 5.14
C TYR A 63 5.59 5.83 5.97
N SER A 64 6.86 5.84 5.56
CA SER A 64 8.01 5.38 6.34
C SER A 64 9.10 6.43 6.25
N ALA A 65 9.60 6.88 7.40
CA ALA A 65 10.59 7.95 7.49
C ALA A 65 11.99 7.53 7.03
N GLU A 66 12.30 6.23 7.17
CA GLU A 66 13.64 5.70 6.88
C GLU A 66 13.57 4.20 6.53
N ALA A 67 14.62 3.71 5.91
CA ALA A 67 14.83 2.28 5.73
C ALA A 67 15.30 1.65 7.05
N THR A 68 14.58 0.63 7.52
CA THR A 68 14.79 -0.01 8.83
C THR A 68 15.29 -1.46 8.74
N GLY A 69 15.36 -2.03 7.53
CA GLY A 69 15.59 -3.45 7.28
C GLY A 69 14.31 -4.30 7.30
N ASP A 70 13.15 -3.70 7.57
CA ASP A 70 11.85 -4.33 7.37
C ASP A 70 11.40 -4.14 5.92
N ILE A 71 11.07 -5.24 5.25
CA ILE A 71 10.78 -5.24 3.81
C ILE A 71 9.63 -4.31 3.45
N ILE A 72 8.58 -4.26 4.28
CA ILE A 72 7.40 -3.42 4.01
C ILE A 72 7.76 -1.95 4.20
N SER A 73 8.38 -1.60 5.32
CA SER A 73 8.81 -0.23 5.62
C SER A 73 9.78 0.30 4.56
N ASP A 74 10.74 -0.52 4.16
CA ASP A 74 11.75 -0.16 3.17
C ASP A 74 11.11 0.06 1.79
N THR A 75 10.17 -0.80 1.39
CA THR A 75 9.43 -0.66 0.13
C THR A 75 8.59 0.62 0.11
N ILE A 76 7.93 0.97 1.23
CA ILE A 76 7.17 2.21 1.37
C ILE A 76 8.10 3.41 1.27
N TYR A 77 9.24 3.38 1.98
CA TYR A 77 10.24 4.43 1.94
C TYR A 77 10.77 4.66 0.50
N GLU A 78 11.17 3.59 -0.18
CA GLU A 78 11.65 3.69 -1.56
C GLU A 78 10.58 4.21 -2.53
N ARG A 79 9.33 3.75 -2.38
CA ARG A 79 8.21 4.24 -3.19
C ARG A 79 8.03 5.74 -3.02
N ASN A 80 8.00 6.20 -1.77
CA ASN A 80 7.79 7.60 -1.45
C ASN A 80 8.95 8.47 -1.96
N SER A 81 10.19 8.03 -1.74
CA SER A 81 11.37 8.73 -2.26
C SER A 81 11.37 8.88 -3.78
N LYS A 82 10.93 7.85 -4.52
CA LYS A 82 10.77 7.94 -5.98
C LYS A 82 9.71 8.97 -6.41
N ILE A 83 8.64 9.10 -5.65
CA ILE A 83 7.59 10.10 -5.91
C ILE A 83 8.10 11.50 -5.60
N GLU A 84 8.78 11.69 -4.47
CA GLU A 84 9.39 12.96 -4.09
C GLU A 84 10.39 13.44 -5.14
N GLU A 85 11.26 12.55 -5.61
CA GLU A 85 12.21 12.87 -6.68
C GLU A 85 11.51 13.17 -8.01
N ARG A 86 10.51 12.35 -8.40
CA ARG A 86 9.81 12.48 -9.68
C ARG A 86 9.07 13.81 -9.82
N PHE A 87 8.45 14.26 -8.73
CA PHE A 87 7.57 15.43 -8.74
C PHE A 87 8.16 16.64 -8.02
N ASN A 88 9.36 16.51 -7.44
CA ASN A 88 9.98 17.54 -6.63
C ASN A 88 9.03 18.05 -5.54
N VAL A 89 8.55 17.12 -4.71
CA VAL A 89 7.70 17.35 -3.54
C VAL A 89 8.38 16.77 -2.30
N THR A 90 7.90 17.12 -1.11
CA THR A 90 8.31 16.49 0.15
C THR A 90 7.05 16.03 0.89
N PHE A 91 7.00 14.77 1.30
CA PHE A 91 5.90 14.30 2.13
C PHE A 91 6.02 14.83 3.56
N ALA A 92 4.93 15.41 4.06
CA ALA A 92 4.82 15.97 5.41
C ALA A 92 3.66 15.28 6.16
N PRO A 93 3.87 14.06 6.71
CA PRO A 93 2.82 13.31 7.38
C PRO A 93 2.55 13.82 8.79
N THR A 94 1.28 13.95 9.15
CA THR A 94 0.80 14.07 10.52
C THR A 94 0.30 12.71 10.97
N ILE A 95 0.87 12.18 12.05
CA ILE A 95 0.49 10.89 12.60
C ILE A 95 -0.43 11.11 13.80
N SER A 96 -1.68 10.67 13.67
CA SER A 96 -2.66 10.71 14.77
C SER A 96 -2.60 9.42 15.58
N GLU A 97 -2.64 9.53 16.92
CA GLU A 97 -2.64 8.33 17.79
C GLU A 97 -3.91 7.50 17.64
N TRP A 98 -5.04 8.16 17.38
CA TRP A 98 -6.35 7.51 17.28
C TRP A 98 -7.03 7.82 15.96
N TYR A 99 -7.65 6.79 15.36
CA TYR A 99 -8.41 6.96 14.12
C TYR A 99 -9.56 7.94 14.25
N THR A 100 -10.18 8.01 15.45
CA THR A 100 -11.31 8.94 15.74
C THR A 100 -10.90 10.40 15.75
N ASP A 101 -9.62 10.70 15.90
CA ASP A 101 -9.12 12.07 15.97
C ASP A 101 -8.88 12.67 14.58
N ILE A 102 -8.66 11.83 13.56
CA ILE A 102 -8.39 12.28 12.19
C ILE A 102 -9.50 13.20 11.68
N SER A 103 -10.75 12.76 11.78
CA SER A 103 -11.88 13.58 11.32
C SER A 103 -12.01 14.89 12.11
N SER A 104 -11.67 14.88 13.39
CA SER A 104 -11.68 16.08 14.24
C SER A 104 -10.59 17.06 13.82
N HIS A 105 -9.38 16.60 13.57
CA HIS A 105 -8.26 17.44 13.09
C HIS A 105 -8.57 18.07 11.73
N VAL A 106 -9.03 17.25 10.77
CA VAL A 106 -9.38 17.73 9.42
C VAL A 106 -10.53 18.75 9.51
N LYS A 107 -11.56 18.48 10.32
CA LYS A 107 -12.68 19.40 10.51
C LYS A 107 -12.22 20.73 11.11
N GLN A 108 -11.35 20.70 12.10
CA GLN A 108 -10.80 21.92 12.71
C GLN A 108 -10.01 22.74 11.70
N SER A 109 -9.13 22.09 10.92
CA SER A 109 -8.35 22.73 9.86
C SER A 109 -9.25 23.41 8.82
N VAL A 110 -10.21 22.67 8.26
CA VAL A 110 -11.13 23.19 7.25
C VAL A 110 -11.98 24.36 7.80
N MET A 111 -12.51 24.24 9.01
CA MET A 111 -13.30 25.30 9.61
C MET A 111 -12.49 26.55 9.96
N ALA A 112 -11.22 26.40 10.28
CA ALA A 112 -10.30 27.51 10.52
C ALA A 112 -9.76 28.12 9.21
N GLY A 113 -9.96 27.48 8.07
CA GLY A 113 -9.34 27.88 6.80
C GLY A 113 -7.82 27.76 6.83
N ALA A 114 -7.30 26.83 7.63
CA ALA A 114 -5.85 26.66 7.84
C ALA A 114 -5.18 25.88 6.71
N ASP A 115 -5.92 25.05 5.97
CA ASP A 115 -5.39 24.24 4.85
C ASP A 115 -4.19 23.37 5.25
N ASP A 116 -4.34 22.59 6.33
CA ASP A 116 -3.23 21.83 6.89
C ASP A 116 -3.00 20.48 6.20
N TYR A 117 -3.98 19.96 5.44
CA TYR A 117 -3.93 18.61 4.88
C TYR A 117 -4.35 18.57 3.40
N ASP A 118 -3.54 17.92 2.58
CA ASP A 118 -3.81 17.66 1.15
C ASP A 118 -4.46 16.29 0.95
N LEU A 119 -4.11 15.28 1.78
CA LEU A 119 -4.66 13.93 1.72
C LEU A 119 -4.88 13.35 3.11
N VAL A 120 -6.02 12.65 3.27
CA VAL A 120 -6.44 12.04 4.54
C VAL A 120 -6.51 10.52 4.38
N PHE A 121 -5.76 9.79 5.21
CA PHE A 121 -5.86 8.35 5.37
C PHE A 121 -6.66 8.04 6.62
N GLY A 122 -7.87 7.54 6.47
CA GLY A 122 -8.74 7.26 7.60
C GLY A 122 -9.67 6.10 7.34
N GLN A 123 -10.33 5.65 8.39
CA GLN A 123 -11.35 4.62 8.27
C GLN A 123 -12.62 5.21 7.64
N ILE A 124 -13.35 4.36 6.92
CA ILE A 124 -14.56 4.77 6.19
C ILE A 124 -15.59 5.47 7.08
N PHE A 125 -15.70 5.07 8.35
CA PHE A 125 -16.66 5.67 9.30
C PHE A 125 -16.35 7.14 9.60
N ASP A 126 -15.06 7.48 9.72
CA ASP A 126 -14.64 8.86 10.03
C ASP A 126 -14.62 9.72 8.77
N THR A 127 -14.02 9.21 7.69
CA THR A 127 -13.89 9.95 6.43
C THR A 127 -15.25 10.20 5.77
N SER A 128 -16.24 9.29 5.92
CA SER A 128 -17.60 9.50 5.43
C SER A 128 -18.26 10.73 6.08
N THR A 129 -18.00 10.99 7.33
CA THR A 129 -18.50 12.18 8.03
C THR A 129 -17.94 13.47 7.43
N LEU A 130 -16.64 13.50 7.08
CA LEU A 130 -16.02 14.62 6.39
C LEU A 130 -16.66 14.85 5.01
N ALA A 131 -16.85 13.77 4.26
CA ALA A 131 -17.50 13.81 2.95
C ALA A 131 -18.92 14.37 3.01
N MET A 132 -19.72 13.88 3.95
CA MET A 132 -21.12 14.35 4.15
C MET A 132 -21.19 15.83 4.55
N ASN A 133 -20.16 16.35 5.21
CA ASN A 133 -20.06 17.77 5.58
C ASN A 133 -19.41 18.63 4.47
N GLY A 134 -19.14 18.07 3.29
CA GLY A 134 -18.58 18.81 2.16
C GLY A 134 -17.12 19.22 2.33
N MET A 135 -16.37 18.52 3.19
CA MET A 135 -14.97 18.80 3.50
C MET A 135 -13.98 18.01 2.62
N CYS A 136 -14.49 17.22 1.67
CA CYS A 136 -13.68 16.41 0.76
C CYS A 136 -13.90 16.82 -0.68
N LEU A 137 -12.86 16.73 -1.50
CA LEU A 137 -12.96 16.90 -2.94
C LEU A 137 -13.52 15.63 -3.59
N ASN A 138 -14.20 15.82 -4.73
CA ASN A 138 -14.69 14.70 -5.51
C ASN A 138 -13.56 14.13 -6.39
N TRP A 139 -13.17 12.88 -6.18
CA TRP A 139 -12.13 12.20 -6.96
C TRP A 139 -12.41 12.14 -8.46
N ASN A 140 -13.70 12.09 -8.87
CA ASN A 140 -14.08 12.02 -10.28
C ASN A 140 -13.71 13.27 -11.09
N ILE A 141 -13.41 14.39 -10.45
CA ILE A 141 -13.05 15.65 -11.12
C ILE A 141 -11.55 16.00 -10.98
N LEU A 142 -10.79 15.20 -10.26
CA LEU A 142 -9.35 15.46 -10.12
C LEU A 142 -8.63 15.15 -11.44
N PRO A 143 -7.71 16.02 -11.88
CA PRO A 143 -6.94 15.77 -13.09
C PRO A 143 -6.02 14.54 -12.92
N HIS A 144 -5.75 13.87 -14.01
CA HIS A 144 -4.84 12.72 -14.08
C HIS A 144 -5.25 11.49 -13.27
N MET A 145 -6.49 11.44 -12.77
CA MET A 145 -7.05 10.29 -12.08
C MET A 145 -7.77 9.38 -13.07
N ASP A 146 -7.27 8.16 -13.23
CA ASP A 146 -7.93 7.10 -14.00
C ASP A 146 -8.33 5.96 -13.05
N LEU A 147 -9.53 6.04 -12.51
CA LEU A 147 -10.08 5.09 -11.55
C LEU A 147 -10.39 3.70 -12.15
N THR A 148 -10.12 3.49 -13.43
CA THR A 148 -10.23 2.17 -14.08
C THR A 148 -8.95 1.35 -13.96
N LYS A 149 -7.89 1.94 -13.47
CA LYS A 149 -6.59 1.27 -13.31
C LYS A 149 -6.66 0.14 -12.28
N PRO A 150 -5.87 -0.93 -12.46
CA PRO A 150 -5.98 -2.14 -11.65
C PRO A 150 -5.58 -1.99 -10.18
N TRP A 151 -4.90 -0.92 -9.82
CA TRP A 151 -4.56 -0.62 -8.42
C TRP A 151 -5.68 0.00 -7.61
N TYR A 152 -6.83 0.29 -8.23
CA TYR A 152 -8.05 0.68 -7.50
C TYR A 152 -8.99 -0.51 -7.34
N THR A 153 -9.72 -0.53 -6.24
CA THR A 153 -10.74 -1.56 -6.00
C THR A 153 -11.78 -1.59 -7.12
N ALA A 154 -12.06 -2.77 -7.66
CA ALA A 154 -12.91 -2.96 -8.84
C ALA A 154 -14.34 -2.36 -8.73
N ASN A 155 -14.82 -2.11 -7.53
CA ASN A 155 -16.16 -1.56 -7.27
C ASN A 155 -16.13 -0.16 -6.64
N ILE A 156 -15.03 0.56 -6.81
CA ILE A 156 -14.79 1.85 -6.15
C ILE A 156 -15.95 2.85 -6.34
N GLN A 157 -16.58 2.85 -7.51
CA GLN A 157 -17.72 3.73 -7.79
C GLN A 157 -18.96 3.45 -6.94
N LYS A 158 -19.06 2.25 -6.32
CA LYS A 158 -20.17 1.92 -5.40
C LYS A 158 -20.09 2.69 -4.07
N ALA A 159 -18.94 3.27 -3.76
CA ALA A 159 -18.76 4.14 -2.60
C ALA A 159 -19.20 5.60 -2.87
N SER A 160 -19.79 5.88 -4.03
CA SER A 160 -20.24 7.23 -4.39
C SER A 160 -21.43 7.67 -3.54
N ILE A 161 -21.43 8.95 -3.18
CA ILE A 161 -22.51 9.62 -2.47
C ILE A 161 -23.06 10.70 -3.43
N GLY A 162 -24.29 10.51 -3.94
CA GLY A 162 -24.89 11.46 -4.89
C GLY A 162 -24.03 11.70 -6.11
N ASP A 163 -23.59 10.65 -6.80
CA ASP A 163 -22.73 10.66 -7.99
C ASP A 163 -21.34 11.27 -7.79
N LYS A 164 -20.93 11.51 -6.55
CA LYS A 164 -19.60 12.00 -6.20
C LYS A 164 -18.83 10.95 -5.42
N LEU A 165 -17.58 10.75 -5.79
CA LEU A 165 -16.66 9.84 -5.11
C LEU A 165 -15.73 10.66 -4.20
N PHE A 166 -15.90 10.54 -2.89
CA PHE A 166 -15.11 11.27 -1.91
C PHE A 166 -14.04 10.42 -1.22
N MET A 167 -14.16 9.10 -1.33
CA MET A 167 -13.25 8.14 -0.72
C MET A 167 -12.85 7.10 -1.75
N ILE A 168 -11.59 6.71 -1.75
CA ILE A 168 -11.08 5.65 -2.60
C ILE A 168 -10.31 4.63 -1.76
N GLU A 169 -10.30 3.41 -2.23
CA GLU A 169 -9.49 2.33 -1.73
C GLU A 169 -8.59 1.82 -2.84
N SER A 170 -7.33 1.59 -2.54
CA SER A 170 -6.34 1.18 -3.54
C SER A 170 -5.20 0.40 -2.90
N ASP A 171 -4.32 -0.15 -3.72
CA ASP A 171 -3.10 -0.84 -3.31
C ASP A 171 -2.04 0.10 -2.69
N LEU A 172 -2.35 1.38 -2.55
CA LEU A 172 -1.48 2.35 -1.91
C LEU A 172 -1.24 2.02 -0.42
N SER A 173 -2.23 1.44 0.24
CA SER A 173 -2.18 1.06 1.65
C SER A 173 -2.13 -0.46 1.83
N THR A 174 -1.24 -0.95 2.69
CA THR A 174 -1.15 -2.36 3.07
C THR A 174 -2.29 -2.81 3.97
N SER A 175 -3.03 -1.89 4.58
CA SER A 175 -4.15 -2.20 5.49
C SER A 175 -5.28 -2.98 4.82
N TYR A 176 -5.44 -2.87 3.51
CA TYR A 176 -6.41 -3.68 2.75
C TYR A 176 -6.12 -5.18 2.83
N THR A 177 -4.85 -5.57 2.74
CA THR A 177 -4.43 -6.99 2.84
C THR A 177 -4.31 -7.47 4.28
N ASP A 178 -3.91 -6.60 5.19
CA ASP A 178 -3.73 -6.91 6.61
C ASP A 178 -5.06 -7.16 7.36
N GLN A 179 -6.15 -6.56 6.91
CA GLN A 179 -7.45 -6.60 7.57
C GLN A 179 -8.47 -7.46 6.81
N THR A 180 -8.01 -8.49 6.12
CA THR A 180 -8.91 -9.42 5.42
C THR A 180 -9.67 -10.30 6.42
N TRP A 181 -10.98 -10.17 6.47
CA TRP A 181 -11.87 -10.99 7.28
C TRP A 181 -12.24 -12.28 6.54
N MET A 182 -12.04 -13.41 7.18
CA MET A 182 -12.47 -14.72 6.67
C MET A 182 -13.55 -15.32 7.57
N ILE A 183 -14.59 -15.88 6.95
CA ILE A 183 -15.56 -16.73 7.64
C ILE A 183 -15.14 -18.17 7.41
N VAL A 184 -14.78 -18.87 8.48
CA VAL A 184 -14.46 -20.30 8.45
C VAL A 184 -15.64 -21.06 9.05
N TYR A 185 -16.15 -22.05 8.34
CA TYR A 185 -17.21 -22.93 8.83
C TYR A 185 -16.79 -24.40 8.69
N ASN A 186 -17.24 -25.22 9.61
CA ASN A 186 -17.06 -26.67 9.55
C ASN A 186 -18.28 -27.30 8.86
N GLN A 187 -18.03 -28.22 7.91
CA GLN A 187 -19.06 -29.00 7.23
C GLN A 187 -19.33 -30.30 7.98
#